data_c512f90ecbca3739c7ddeeb39b62278f
#
_entry.id   c512f90ecbca3739c7ddeeb39b62278f
#
_cell.length_a   1.000
_cell.length_b   1.000
_cell.length_c   1.000
_cell.angle_alpha   90.00
_cell.angle_beta   90.00
_cell.angle_gamma   90.00
#
_symmetry.space_group_name_H-M   'P 1'
#
loop_
_entity.id
_entity.type
_entity.pdbx_description
1 polymer ?
#
loop_
_entity_poly.entity_id
_entity_poly.type
_entity_poly.pdbx_seq_one_letter_code
_entity_poly.pdbx_strand_id
1 'polypeptide(L)'
;MTFFQPVVFRLDNEKYGMNISYVSGIEYEQAIVRVPNSSRNIKGIINLRGEVIPVLDLRTKFNMDNLTAPKDAELIIVNLPNNKIAIEVDGVEQIHHIDENDIVDMPEIAKSSGAGYFDRVAKLDGKLIIIINPLELLSEEELQAVNELTADKAE
;
A
#
# COMPACT_ATOMS: atom_id res chain seq x y z
N MET A 1 -27.99 4.50 -3.13
CA MET A 1 -26.98 3.50 -3.53
C MET A 1 -25.60 4.03 -3.23
N THR A 2 -24.82 3.30 -2.48
CA THR A 2 -23.49 3.75 -2.07
C THR A 2 -22.41 3.00 -2.85
N PHE A 3 -21.45 3.75 -3.35
CA PHE A 3 -20.34 3.17 -4.10
C PHE A 3 -19.03 3.38 -3.34
N PHE A 4 -18.17 2.40 -3.46
CA PHE A 4 -16.81 2.45 -2.97
C PHE A 4 -15.88 2.71 -4.16
N GLN A 5 -14.96 3.64 -4.02
CA GLN A 5 -14.01 3.99 -5.08
C GLN A 5 -12.60 3.60 -4.66
N PRO A 6 -12.15 2.40 -4.98
CA PRO A 6 -10.77 2.01 -4.70
C PRO A 6 -9.85 2.36 -5.85
N VAL A 7 -8.61 2.68 -5.50
CA VAL A 7 -7.50 2.55 -6.44
C VAL A 7 -7.14 1.07 -6.44
N VAL A 8 -7.19 0.44 -7.60
CA VAL A 8 -6.87 -0.98 -7.74
C VAL A 8 -5.45 -1.12 -8.26
N PHE A 9 -4.66 -1.96 -7.62
CA PHE A 9 -3.29 -2.22 -8.02
C PHE A 9 -3.02 -3.72 -8.03
N ARG A 10 -1.94 -4.08 -8.67
CA ARG A 10 -1.57 -5.47 -8.92
C ARG A 10 -0.23 -5.78 -8.25
N LEU A 11 -0.16 -6.95 -7.63
CA LEU A 11 1.08 -7.59 -7.20
C LEU A 11 1.06 -9.00 -7.80
N ASP A 12 1.99 -9.29 -8.72
CA ASP A 12 1.97 -10.49 -9.55
C ASP A 12 0.61 -10.62 -10.25
N ASN A 13 -0.12 -11.69 -10.00
CA ASN A 13 -1.43 -11.92 -10.63
C ASN A 13 -2.60 -11.57 -9.74
N GLU A 14 -2.33 -11.02 -8.55
CA GLU A 14 -3.38 -10.72 -7.58
C GLU A 14 -3.71 -9.25 -7.57
N LYS A 15 -4.99 -8.94 -7.34
CA LYS A 15 -5.47 -7.57 -7.30
C LYS A 15 -5.81 -7.16 -5.88
N TYR A 16 -5.43 -5.93 -5.57
CA TYR A 16 -5.68 -5.30 -4.29
C TYR A 16 -6.31 -3.94 -4.53
N GLY A 17 -6.98 -3.42 -3.55
CA GLY A 17 -7.58 -2.10 -3.64
C GLY A 17 -7.45 -1.32 -2.36
N MET A 18 -7.49 0.00 -2.50
CA MET A 18 -7.40 0.93 -1.38
C MET A 18 -8.33 2.10 -1.67
N ASN A 19 -9.09 2.53 -0.68
CA ASN A 19 -10.00 3.66 -0.86
C ASN A 19 -9.21 4.87 -1.39
N ILE A 20 -9.70 5.46 -2.47
CA ILE A 20 -9.05 6.58 -3.13
C ILE A 20 -8.84 7.78 -2.21
N SER A 21 -9.65 7.91 -1.17
CA SER A 21 -9.51 9.01 -0.22
C SER A 21 -8.17 9.05 0.49
N TYR A 22 -7.46 7.91 0.55
CA TYR A 22 -6.13 7.85 1.16
C TYR A 22 -5.00 8.13 0.16
N VAL A 23 -5.30 8.22 -1.12
CA VAL A 23 -4.27 8.32 -2.16
C VAL A 23 -4.09 9.77 -2.58
N SER A 24 -2.87 10.27 -2.46
CA SER A 24 -2.55 11.64 -2.90
C SER A 24 -1.94 11.67 -4.29
N GLY A 25 -1.43 10.56 -4.78
CA GLY A 25 -0.88 10.50 -6.12
C GLY A 25 -0.30 9.14 -6.46
N ILE A 26 0.01 8.98 -7.74
CA ILE A 26 0.65 7.79 -8.25
C ILE A 26 1.88 8.28 -9.02
N GLU A 27 3.05 7.77 -8.62
CA GLU A 27 4.31 8.17 -9.22
C GLU A 27 4.93 6.98 -9.93
N TYR A 28 5.53 7.25 -11.07
CA TYR A 28 6.29 6.24 -11.76
C TYR A 28 7.67 6.12 -11.12
N GLU A 29 8.57 5.52 -11.80
CA GLU A 29 9.91 5.24 -11.32
C GLU A 29 10.56 6.41 -10.58
N GLN A 30 10.96 6.16 -9.34
CA GLN A 30 11.69 7.11 -8.50
C GLN A 30 12.96 6.44 -8.01
N ALA A 31 14.01 7.22 -7.85
CA ALA A 31 15.26 6.70 -7.26
C ALA A 31 15.04 6.45 -5.77
N ILE A 32 15.08 5.19 -5.38
CA ILE A 32 14.89 4.80 -3.98
C ILE A 32 16.25 4.69 -3.31
N VAL A 33 16.46 5.49 -2.26
CA VAL A 33 17.69 5.46 -1.47
C VAL A 33 17.46 4.55 -0.27
N ARG A 34 18.27 3.51 -0.15
CA ARG A 34 18.16 2.57 0.97
C ARG A 34 18.61 3.24 2.27
N VAL A 35 17.87 2.96 3.34
CA VAL A 35 18.20 3.46 4.68
C VAL A 35 18.71 2.29 5.50
N PRO A 36 19.99 2.31 5.92
CA PRO A 36 20.54 1.24 6.75
C PRO A 36 19.80 1.13 8.09
N ASN A 37 19.64 -0.10 8.57
CA ASN A 37 19.01 -0.39 9.87
C ASN A 37 17.56 0.02 10.02
N SER A 38 16.87 0.25 8.90
CA SER A 38 15.43 0.48 8.93
C SER A 38 14.68 -0.84 9.03
N SER A 39 13.37 -0.78 9.25
CA SER A 39 12.52 -1.96 9.26
C SER A 39 12.66 -2.73 7.95
N ARG A 40 12.59 -4.06 8.02
CA ARG A 40 12.72 -4.95 6.86
C ARG A 40 11.79 -4.58 5.72
N ASN A 41 10.57 -4.14 6.03
CA ASN A 41 9.56 -3.84 5.01
C ASN A 41 9.67 -2.43 4.45
N ILE A 42 10.54 -1.60 5.02
CA ILE A 42 10.84 -0.27 4.48
C ILE A 42 11.99 -0.41 3.50
N LYS A 43 11.69 -0.26 2.21
CA LYS A 43 12.68 -0.42 1.15
C LYS A 43 13.71 0.71 1.14
N GLY A 44 13.27 1.90 1.49
CA GLY A 44 14.13 3.08 1.50
C GLY A 44 13.29 4.35 1.54
N ILE A 45 13.83 5.41 0.99
CA ILE A 45 13.16 6.71 0.91
C ILE A 45 13.26 7.25 -0.52
N ILE A 46 12.29 8.08 -0.87
CA ILE A 46 12.33 8.85 -2.13
C ILE A 46 12.25 10.33 -1.80
N ASN A 47 12.73 11.14 -2.73
CA ASN A 47 12.56 12.59 -2.67
C ASN A 47 11.49 12.95 -3.71
N LEU A 48 10.31 13.32 -3.24
CA LEU A 48 9.21 13.71 -4.11
C LEU A 48 8.95 15.19 -3.94
N ARG A 49 9.39 15.97 -4.90
CA ARG A 49 9.23 17.44 -4.89
C ARG A 49 9.71 18.09 -3.58
N GLY A 50 10.85 17.62 -3.08
CA GLY A 50 11.48 18.15 -1.87
C GLY A 50 11.01 17.48 -0.58
N GLU A 51 10.07 16.58 -0.65
CA GLU A 51 9.58 15.87 0.52
C GLU A 51 10.16 14.47 0.57
N VAL A 52 10.71 14.07 1.70
CA VAL A 52 11.26 12.73 1.90
C VAL A 52 10.13 11.81 2.31
N ILE A 53 9.91 10.76 1.53
CA ILE A 53 8.81 9.83 1.74
C ILE A 53 9.36 8.41 1.85
N PRO A 54 9.05 7.69 2.95
CA PRO A 54 9.45 6.29 3.07
C PRO A 54 8.70 5.41 2.09
N VAL A 55 9.39 4.38 1.57
CA VAL A 55 8.80 3.43 0.63
C VAL A 55 8.58 2.10 1.32
N LEU A 56 7.34 1.66 1.37
CA LEU A 56 6.96 0.37 1.92
C LEU A 56 6.98 -0.67 0.80
N ASP A 57 7.68 -1.76 1.04
CA ASP A 57 7.80 -2.89 0.11
C ASP A 57 6.72 -3.92 0.43
N LEU A 58 5.63 -3.90 -0.31
CA LEU A 58 4.53 -4.83 -0.09
C LEU A 58 4.90 -6.28 -0.40
N ARG A 59 5.78 -6.51 -1.36
CA ARG A 59 6.21 -7.88 -1.68
C ARG A 59 6.87 -8.53 -0.47
N THR A 60 7.72 -7.78 0.21
CA THR A 60 8.36 -8.26 1.43
C THR A 60 7.35 -8.40 2.57
N LYS A 61 6.50 -7.40 2.73
CA LYS A 61 5.50 -7.41 3.81
C LYS A 61 4.51 -8.56 3.68
N PHE A 62 4.13 -8.89 2.46
CA PHE A 62 3.17 -9.98 2.19
C PHE A 62 3.85 -11.34 2.03
N ASN A 63 5.16 -11.41 2.26
CA ASN A 63 5.96 -12.64 2.16
C ASN A 63 5.82 -13.32 0.79
N MET A 64 5.88 -12.53 -0.26
CA MET A 64 5.81 -13.06 -1.63
C MET A 64 7.09 -13.81 -1.97
N ASP A 65 6.98 -14.84 -2.81
CA ASP A 65 8.14 -15.65 -3.23
C ASP A 65 9.13 -14.83 -4.04
N ASN A 66 8.64 -14.01 -4.96
CA ASN A 66 9.49 -13.12 -5.74
C ASN A 66 9.46 -11.73 -5.14
N LEU A 67 10.60 -11.29 -4.60
CA LEU A 67 10.73 -9.98 -3.97
C LEU A 67 11.19 -8.89 -4.93
N THR A 68 11.45 -9.23 -6.19
CA THR A 68 11.92 -8.25 -7.18
C THR A 68 10.75 -7.58 -7.87
N ALA A 69 10.65 -6.26 -7.72
CA ALA A 69 9.63 -5.48 -8.41
C ALA A 69 9.93 -5.40 -9.91
N PRO A 70 8.91 -5.33 -10.78
CA PRO A 70 9.13 -5.13 -12.20
C PRO A 70 9.73 -3.75 -12.48
N LYS A 71 10.35 -3.59 -13.65
CA LYS A 71 10.98 -2.31 -14.02
C LYS A 71 9.99 -1.17 -14.15
N ASP A 72 8.76 -1.48 -14.49
CA ASP A 72 7.69 -0.48 -14.63
C ASP A 72 6.81 -0.39 -13.38
N ALA A 73 7.33 -0.80 -12.23
CA ALA A 73 6.62 -0.66 -10.97
C ALA A 73 6.24 0.79 -10.70
N GLU A 74 5.13 0.96 -10.03
CA GLU A 74 4.61 2.28 -9.69
C GLU A 74 4.57 2.47 -8.18
N LEU A 75 4.57 3.72 -7.76
CA LEU A 75 4.46 4.07 -6.34
C LEU A 75 3.13 4.76 -6.10
N ILE A 76 2.37 4.24 -5.13
CA ILE A 76 1.14 4.89 -4.68
C ILE A 76 1.49 5.71 -3.45
N ILE A 77 1.27 7.02 -3.52
CA ILE A 77 1.54 7.91 -2.40
C ILE A 77 0.30 7.93 -1.52
N VAL A 78 0.45 7.47 -0.30
CA VAL A 78 -0.65 7.28 0.65
C VAL A 78 -0.53 8.28 1.79
N ASN A 79 -1.62 8.98 2.06
CA ASN A 79 -1.71 9.90 3.19
C ASN A 79 -2.18 9.13 4.42
N LEU A 80 -1.35 9.12 5.45
CA LEU A 80 -1.72 8.64 6.78
C LEU A 80 -1.94 9.86 7.68
N PRO A 81 -2.56 9.71 8.86
CA PRO A 81 -2.89 10.87 9.70
C PRO A 81 -1.71 11.79 10.00
N ASN A 82 -0.52 11.24 10.19
CA ASN A 82 0.66 12.04 10.57
C ASN A 82 1.78 11.99 9.53
N ASN A 83 1.68 11.14 8.52
CA ASN A 83 2.77 10.89 7.59
C ASN A 83 2.26 10.53 6.22
N LYS A 84 3.14 10.67 5.23
CA LYS A 84 2.94 10.07 3.91
C LYS A 84 3.87 8.90 3.76
N ILE A 85 3.41 7.87 3.06
CA ILE A 85 4.25 6.75 2.66
C ILE A 85 4.04 6.49 1.18
N ALA A 86 5.01 5.85 0.56
CA ALA A 86 4.87 5.37 -0.82
C ALA A 86 4.80 3.85 -0.76
N ILE A 87 3.85 3.27 -1.48
CA ILE A 87 3.70 1.83 -1.58
C ILE A 87 4.12 1.41 -2.97
N GLU A 88 5.12 0.53 -3.07
CA GLU A 88 5.58 0.03 -4.36
C GLU A 88 4.69 -1.13 -4.80
N VAL A 89 4.12 -1.03 -6.00
CA VAL A 89 3.23 -2.03 -6.59
C VAL A 89 3.67 -2.33 -8.02
N ASP A 90 3.20 -3.45 -8.55
CA ASP A 90 3.58 -3.85 -9.92
C ASP A 90 2.92 -2.96 -10.97
N GLY A 91 1.73 -2.48 -10.69
CA GLY A 91 1.03 -1.58 -11.58
C GLY A 91 -0.28 -1.14 -10.98
N VAL A 92 -0.71 0.06 -11.36
CA VAL A 92 -1.99 0.62 -10.92
C VAL A 92 -2.97 0.52 -12.09
N GLU A 93 -4.16 0.04 -11.79
CA GLU A 93 -5.23 -0.08 -12.77
C GLU A 93 -6.19 1.11 -12.64
N GLN A 94 -7.22 1.10 -13.47
CA GLN A 94 -8.23 2.16 -13.45
C GLN A 94 -8.95 2.20 -12.11
N ILE A 95 -9.40 3.40 -11.73
CA ILE A 95 -10.27 3.56 -10.57
C ILE A 95 -11.64 2.99 -10.92
N HIS A 96 -12.14 2.13 -10.04
CA HIS A 96 -13.44 1.50 -10.22
C HIS A 96 -14.45 2.06 -9.25
N HIS A 97 -15.72 1.97 -9.62
CA HIS A 97 -16.84 2.24 -8.73
C HIS A 97 -17.45 0.88 -8.39
N ILE A 98 -17.33 0.47 -7.14
CA ILE A 98 -17.83 -0.83 -6.70
C ILE A 98 -19.01 -0.62 -5.79
N ASP A 99 -20.14 -1.28 -6.10
CA ASP A 99 -21.31 -1.24 -5.24
C ASP A 99 -20.97 -1.88 -3.90
N GLU A 100 -21.36 -1.25 -2.81
CA GLU A 100 -21.09 -1.79 -1.48
C GLU A 100 -21.68 -3.19 -1.28
N ASN A 101 -22.73 -3.53 -2.02
CA ASN A 101 -23.30 -4.88 -1.97
C ASN A 101 -22.35 -5.94 -2.51
N ASP A 102 -21.35 -5.54 -3.30
CA ASP A 102 -20.33 -6.44 -3.84
C ASP A 102 -19.09 -6.51 -2.96
N ILE A 103 -19.12 -5.88 -1.79
CA ILE A 103 -18.03 -5.91 -0.83
C ILE A 103 -18.45 -6.74 0.37
N VAL A 104 -17.63 -7.73 0.70
CA VAL A 104 -17.90 -8.65 1.82
C VAL A 104 -16.72 -8.62 2.79
N ASP A 105 -16.99 -9.02 4.03
CA ASP A 105 -15.93 -9.10 5.03
C ASP A 105 -14.96 -10.22 4.69
N MET A 106 -13.70 -10.03 5.06
CA MET A 106 -12.69 -11.06 4.93
C MET A 106 -13.07 -12.26 5.81
N PRO A 107 -12.98 -13.50 5.29
CA PRO A 107 -13.27 -14.68 6.12
C PRO A 107 -12.37 -14.73 7.36
N GLU A 108 -12.94 -15.22 8.45
CA GLU A 108 -12.25 -15.34 9.74
C GLU A 108 -10.91 -16.08 9.63
N ILE A 109 -10.88 -17.12 8.81
CA ILE A 109 -9.69 -17.94 8.65
C ILE A 109 -8.54 -17.15 8.03
N ALA A 110 -8.84 -16.19 7.18
CA ALA A 110 -7.83 -15.30 6.58
C ALA A 110 -7.41 -14.22 7.58
N LYS A 111 -8.33 -13.74 8.42
CA LYS A 111 -8.02 -12.74 9.45
C LYS A 111 -7.10 -13.30 10.54
N SER A 112 -7.20 -14.60 10.81
CA SER A 112 -6.41 -15.24 11.86
C SER A 112 -4.92 -15.29 11.56
N SER A 113 -4.52 -14.94 10.34
CA SER A 113 -3.10 -14.86 9.97
C SER A 113 -2.39 -13.63 10.55
N GLY A 114 -3.10 -12.78 11.27
CA GLY A 114 -2.54 -11.58 11.89
C GLY A 114 -2.48 -10.37 10.96
N ALA A 115 -3.01 -10.47 9.76
CA ALA A 115 -2.99 -9.39 8.77
C ALA A 115 -4.27 -8.55 8.89
N GLY A 116 -4.37 -7.73 9.95
CA GLY A 116 -5.54 -6.90 10.21
C GLY A 116 -5.81 -5.86 9.12
N TYR A 117 -4.82 -5.57 8.28
CA TYR A 117 -4.99 -4.63 7.17
C TYR A 117 -5.74 -5.22 5.98
N PHE A 118 -5.92 -6.54 5.92
CA PHE A 118 -6.80 -7.18 4.94
C PHE A 118 -8.21 -7.20 5.50
N ASP A 119 -8.98 -6.22 5.10
CA ASP A 119 -10.23 -5.88 5.75
C ASP A 119 -11.45 -6.52 5.09
N ARG A 120 -11.55 -6.35 3.77
CA ARG A 120 -12.72 -6.77 3.01
C ARG A 120 -12.30 -7.30 1.65
N VAL A 121 -13.24 -7.93 0.96
CA VAL A 121 -13.04 -8.42 -0.39
C VAL A 121 -14.12 -7.85 -1.28
N ALA A 122 -13.74 -7.26 -2.40
CA ALA A 122 -14.66 -6.77 -3.41
C ALA A 122 -14.75 -7.77 -4.55
N LYS A 123 -15.95 -7.92 -5.09
CA LYS A 123 -16.21 -8.75 -6.26
C LYS A 123 -16.44 -7.84 -7.47
N LEU A 124 -15.59 -7.97 -8.47
CA LEU A 124 -15.68 -7.15 -9.66
C LEU A 124 -15.42 -8.01 -10.91
N ASP A 125 -16.43 -8.11 -11.77
CA ASP A 125 -16.32 -8.86 -13.04
C ASP A 125 -15.81 -10.29 -12.84
N GLY A 126 -16.32 -10.98 -11.82
CA GLY A 126 -15.92 -12.35 -11.51
C GLY A 126 -14.58 -12.49 -10.84
N LYS A 127 -13.91 -11.40 -10.53
CA LYS A 127 -12.62 -11.40 -9.86
C LYS A 127 -12.74 -10.87 -8.43
N LEU A 128 -11.83 -11.33 -7.58
CA LEU A 128 -11.78 -10.87 -6.19
C LEU A 128 -10.66 -9.84 -6.04
N ILE A 129 -10.98 -8.74 -5.37
CA ILE A 129 -10.02 -7.68 -5.06
C ILE A 129 -9.95 -7.57 -3.55
N ILE A 130 -8.77 -7.78 -2.99
CA ILE A 130 -8.56 -7.68 -1.55
C ILE A 130 -8.41 -6.20 -1.19
N ILE A 131 -9.29 -5.71 -0.33
CA ILE A 131 -9.27 -4.30 0.08
C ILE A 131 -8.36 -4.15 1.30
N ILE A 132 -7.39 -3.27 1.17
CA ILE A 132 -6.42 -2.98 2.22
C ILE A 132 -6.86 -1.72 2.97
N ASN A 133 -6.83 -1.80 4.30
CA ASN A 133 -7.03 -0.63 5.15
C ASN A 133 -5.66 -0.01 5.43
N PRO A 134 -5.32 1.15 4.84
CA PRO A 134 -4.00 1.73 5.03
C PRO A 134 -3.72 2.19 6.46
N LEU A 135 -4.75 2.45 7.24
CA LEU A 135 -4.57 2.83 8.65
C LEU A 135 -4.02 1.69 9.50
N GLU A 136 -4.23 0.45 9.06
CA GLU A 136 -3.76 -0.74 9.74
C GLU A 136 -2.54 -1.37 9.04
N LEU A 137 -2.10 -0.78 7.94
CA LEU A 137 -1.07 -1.38 7.09
C LEU A 137 0.29 -1.43 7.77
N LEU A 138 0.65 -0.38 8.51
CA LEU A 138 1.93 -0.33 9.20
C LEU A 138 1.82 -0.92 10.60
N SER A 139 2.75 -1.80 10.94
CA SER A 139 2.91 -2.26 12.33
C SER A 139 3.44 -1.11 13.19
N GLU A 140 3.41 -1.27 14.50
CA GLU A 140 3.95 -0.25 15.41
C GLU A 140 5.42 0.01 15.14
N GLU A 141 6.19 -1.05 14.87
CA GLU A 141 7.61 -0.95 14.55
C GLU A 141 7.84 -0.19 13.24
N GLU A 142 7.04 -0.51 12.21
CA GLU A 142 7.13 0.18 10.93
C GLU A 142 6.72 1.64 11.05
N LEU A 143 5.67 1.92 11.82
CA LEU A 143 5.20 3.28 12.04
C LEU A 143 6.26 4.11 12.76
N GLN A 144 6.94 3.53 13.74
CA GLN A 144 8.04 4.19 14.43
C GLN A 144 9.17 4.49 13.46
N ALA A 145 9.53 3.53 12.59
CA ALA A 145 10.58 3.73 11.58
C ALA A 145 10.22 4.88 10.63
N VAL A 146 8.96 4.94 10.20
CA VAL A 146 8.47 6.01 9.33
C VAL A 146 8.57 7.36 10.04
N ASN A 147 8.17 7.42 11.30
CA ASN A 147 8.22 8.66 12.09
C ASN A 147 9.67 9.15 12.25
N GLU A 148 10.60 8.25 12.48
CA GLU A 148 12.02 8.60 12.61
C GLU A 148 12.58 9.15 11.31
N LEU A 149 12.24 8.53 10.18
CA LEU A 149 12.72 8.98 8.87
C LEU A 149 12.15 10.35 8.49
N THR A 150 10.93 10.65 8.88
CA THR A 150 10.31 11.92 8.57
C THR A 150 10.68 13.00 9.56
N ALA A 151 11.01 12.66 10.81
CA ALA A 151 11.44 13.61 11.82
C ALA A 151 12.80 14.26 11.48
N ASP A 152 13.73 13.48 10.93
CA ASP A 152 15.05 13.99 10.53
C ASP A 152 14.96 15.12 9.52
N LYS A 153 13.88 15.19 8.79
CA LYS A 153 13.68 16.22 7.79
C LYS A 153 13.27 17.56 8.40
N ALA A 154 12.73 17.54 9.60
CA ALA A 154 12.24 18.77 10.27
C ALA A 154 13.35 19.70 10.72
N GLU A 155 14.59 19.23 10.67
CA GLU A 155 15.78 20.04 11.04
C GLU A 155 16.37 20.79 9.83
#